data_f4c22eb54d7b72e743aaf7f3c034d9fe
#
_entry.id   f4c22eb54d7b72e743aaf7f3c034d9fe
#
_cell.length_a   1.000
_cell.length_b   1.000
_cell.length_c   1.000
_cell.angle_alpha   90.00
_cell.angle_beta   90.00
_cell.angle_gamma   90.00
#
_symmetry.space_group_name_H-M   'P 1'
#
loop_
_entity.id
_entity.type
_entity.pdbx_description
1 polymer ?
#
loop_
_entity_poly.entity_id
_entity_poly.type
_entity_poly.pdbx_seq_one_letter_code
_entity_poly.pdbx_strand_id
1 'polypeptide(L)'
;MQITDAIADMLTRIRNANAAKHPTVDIPCSNVKRAIAQILVDEGYVKGFEVIEDQKQGVIHMSLRYGQNKERVIQGMRRVSKPGLRIYAGCEELPKVQRGLGIAIISTSKGIMTDKAARKLNVGGEVLAFVW
;
A
#
# COMPACT_ATOMS: atom_id res chain seq x y z
N MET A 1 10.71 -23.54 -8.23
CA MET A 1 11.04 -22.14 -7.97
C MET A 1 9.86 -21.48 -7.28
N GLN A 2 10.09 -20.93 -6.11
CA GLN A 2 9.03 -20.22 -5.40
C GLN A 2 8.96 -18.78 -5.89
N ILE A 3 7.76 -18.36 -6.27
CA ILE A 3 7.51 -16.96 -6.63
C ILE A 3 7.04 -16.26 -5.36
N THR A 4 7.79 -15.25 -4.92
CA THR A 4 7.44 -14.47 -3.74
C THR A 4 6.76 -13.17 -4.16
N ASP A 5 5.74 -12.76 -3.38
CA ASP A 5 5.07 -11.47 -3.57
C ASP A 5 5.30 -10.63 -2.33
N ALA A 6 6.33 -9.79 -2.39
CA ALA A 6 6.72 -8.94 -1.27
C ALA A 6 5.63 -7.91 -0.92
N ILE A 7 4.89 -7.44 -1.92
CA ILE A 7 3.80 -6.49 -1.69
C ILE A 7 2.64 -7.18 -0.97
N ALA A 8 2.28 -8.41 -1.41
CA ALA A 8 1.23 -9.18 -0.75
C ALA A 8 1.60 -9.45 0.72
N ASP A 9 2.87 -9.78 0.99
CA ASP A 9 3.36 -9.99 2.35
C ASP A 9 3.20 -8.71 3.18
N MET A 10 3.57 -7.56 2.63
CA MET A 10 3.39 -6.27 3.30
C MET A 10 1.93 -6.02 3.66
N LEU A 11 1.02 -6.21 2.70
CA LEU A 11 -0.41 -6.00 2.93
C LEU A 11 -0.95 -6.97 4.00
N THR A 12 -0.49 -8.21 3.97
CA THR A 12 -0.91 -9.21 4.95
C THR A 12 -0.45 -8.84 6.36
N ARG A 13 0.80 -8.37 6.51
CA ARG A 13 1.32 -7.93 7.81
C ARG A 13 0.51 -6.76 8.36
N ILE A 14 0.21 -5.77 7.52
CA ILE A 14 -0.60 -4.62 7.93
C ILE A 14 -2.02 -5.07 8.28
N ARG A 15 -2.62 -5.92 7.45
CA ARG A 15 -3.98 -6.43 7.69
C ARG A 15 -4.08 -7.19 9.01
N ASN A 16 -3.13 -8.07 9.28
CA ASN A 16 -3.13 -8.86 10.51
C ASN A 16 -2.94 -7.98 11.74
N ALA A 17 -2.00 -7.02 11.69
CA ALA A 17 -1.76 -6.09 12.79
C ALA A 17 -3.00 -5.21 13.04
N ASN A 18 -3.63 -4.76 11.97
CA ASN A 18 -4.85 -3.94 12.04
C ASN A 18 -6.01 -4.73 12.64
N ALA A 19 -6.18 -6.00 12.26
CA ALA A 19 -7.23 -6.85 12.80
C ALA A 19 -7.03 -7.13 14.29
N ALA A 20 -5.78 -7.31 14.71
CA ALA A 20 -5.43 -7.52 16.11
C ALA A 20 -5.32 -6.22 16.90
N LYS A 21 -5.50 -5.08 16.24
CA LYS A 21 -5.40 -3.73 16.82
C LYS A 21 -4.05 -3.45 17.47
N HIS A 22 -2.99 -3.97 16.85
CA HIS A 22 -1.63 -3.65 17.27
C HIS A 22 -1.31 -2.18 16.97
N PRO A 23 -0.56 -1.49 17.82
CA PRO A 23 -0.19 -0.09 17.56
C PRO A 23 0.83 0.07 16.44
N THR A 24 1.67 -0.95 16.22
CA THR A 24 2.74 -0.90 15.24
C THR A 24 2.85 -2.23 14.49
N VAL A 25 3.56 -2.19 13.35
CA VAL A 25 3.89 -3.40 12.58
C VAL A 25 5.25 -3.21 11.92
N ASP A 26 6.05 -4.27 11.86
CA ASP A 26 7.35 -4.27 11.22
C ASP A 26 7.28 -5.01 9.89
N ILE A 27 7.85 -4.40 8.87
CA ILE A 27 7.82 -4.89 7.49
C ILE A 27 9.23 -4.81 6.92
N PRO A 28 9.77 -5.90 6.33
CA PRO A 28 11.07 -5.81 5.65
C PRO A 28 11.04 -4.71 4.60
N CYS A 29 12.06 -3.85 4.58
CA CYS A 29 12.07 -2.67 3.74
C CYS A 29 12.44 -2.98 2.29
N SER A 30 11.90 -2.20 1.35
CA SER A 30 12.34 -2.08 -0.03
C SER A 30 11.90 -0.72 -0.53
N ASN A 31 12.44 -0.28 -1.66
CA ASN A 31 12.06 1.01 -2.23
C ASN A 31 10.57 1.05 -2.56
N VAL A 32 10.04 -0.04 -3.11
CA VAL A 32 8.61 -0.13 -3.45
C VAL A 32 7.75 -0.07 -2.18
N LYS A 33 8.11 -0.83 -1.15
CA LYS A 33 7.34 -0.85 0.11
C LYS A 33 7.40 0.50 0.83
N ARG A 34 8.54 1.19 0.77
CA ARG A 34 8.66 2.55 1.33
C ARG A 34 7.71 3.52 0.62
N ALA A 35 7.63 3.43 -0.71
CA ALA A 35 6.72 4.27 -1.49
C ALA A 35 5.27 3.98 -1.12
N ILE A 36 4.91 2.72 -0.96
CA ILE A 36 3.57 2.33 -0.54
C ILE A 36 3.27 2.84 0.89
N ALA A 37 4.23 2.69 1.80
CA ALA A 37 4.08 3.19 3.17
C ALA A 37 3.85 4.70 3.18
N GLN A 38 4.59 5.45 2.37
CA GLN A 38 4.41 6.90 2.28
C GLN A 38 3.02 7.28 1.77
N ILE A 39 2.50 6.54 0.79
CA ILE A 39 1.14 6.75 0.29
C ILE A 39 0.12 6.52 1.42
N LEU A 40 0.28 5.46 2.19
CA LEU A 40 -0.63 5.17 3.30
C LEU A 40 -0.62 6.28 4.36
N VAL A 41 0.54 6.88 4.62
CA VAL A 41 0.65 8.04 5.52
C VAL A 41 -0.06 9.25 4.91
N ASP A 42 0.27 9.58 3.67
CA ASP A 42 -0.27 10.77 2.99
C ASP A 42 -1.80 10.70 2.86
N GLU A 43 -2.35 9.51 2.68
CA GLU A 43 -3.80 9.32 2.56
C GLU A 43 -4.49 9.11 3.91
N GLY A 44 -3.74 9.16 5.00
CA GLY A 44 -4.30 9.10 6.35
C GLY A 44 -4.68 7.71 6.84
N TYR A 45 -4.23 6.65 6.18
CA TYR A 45 -4.52 5.28 6.62
C TYR A 45 -3.66 4.83 7.80
N VAL A 46 -2.44 5.34 7.90
CA VAL A 46 -1.54 5.06 9.02
C VAL A 46 -0.97 6.38 9.55
N LYS A 47 -0.45 6.36 10.79
CA LYS A 47 0.11 7.57 11.42
C LYS A 47 1.44 7.98 10.80
N GLY A 48 2.31 7.02 10.57
CA GLY A 48 3.65 7.29 10.07
C GLY A 48 4.49 6.02 10.04
N PHE A 49 5.72 6.16 9.58
CA PHE A 49 6.67 5.06 9.62
C PHE A 49 8.09 5.60 9.70
N GLU A 50 9.00 4.76 10.15
CA GLU A 50 10.43 5.03 10.09
C GLU A 50 11.14 3.79 9.56
N VAL A 51 12.30 3.99 8.96
CA VAL A 51 13.12 2.89 8.46
C VAL A 51 14.26 2.67 9.45
N ILE A 52 14.33 1.45 9.97
CA ILE A 52 15.37 1.05 10.93
C ILE A 52 16.40 0.21 10.19
N GLU A 53 17.65 0.62 10.25
CA GLU A 53 18.76 -0.10 9.62
C GLU A 53 19.05 -1.40 10.40
N ASP A 54 19.25 -2.51 9.68
CA ASP A 54 19.44 -3.82 10.30
C ASP A 54 20.58 -4.65 9.68
N GLN A 55 21.55 -4.04 9.03
CA GLN A 55 22.66 -4.69 8.34
C GLN A 55 22.21 -5.48 7.09
N LYS A 56 20.94 -5.47 6.75
CA LYS A 56 20.38 -6.10 5.54
C LYS A 56 19.67 -5.02 4.73
N GLN A 57 18.38 -5.19 4.49
CA GLN A 57 17.58 -4.25 3.71
C GLN A 57 16.92 -3.18 4.56
N GLY A 58 16.96 -3.34 5.89
CA GLY A 58 16.23 -2.47 6.79
C GLY A 58 14.81 -2.93 7.07
N VAL A 59 14.18 -2.32 8.06
CA VAL A 59 12.82 -2.63 8.49
C VAL A 59 12.00 -1.35 8.49
N ILE A 60 10.81 -1.41 7.90
CA ILE A 60 9.83 -0.34 8.02
C ILE A 60 9.07 -0.58 9.32
N HIS A 61 9.23 0.31 10.28
CA HIS A 61 8.48 0.30 11.53
C HIS A 61 7.32 1.27 11.39
N MET A 62 6.12 0.73 11.19
CA MET A 62 4.94 1.52 10.85
C MET A 62 4.03 1.66 12.06
N SER A 63 3.57 2.87 12.33
CA SER A 63 2.61 3.15 13.39
C SER A 63 1.22 3.21 12.79
N LEU A 64 0.35 2.31 13.23
CA LEU A 64 -1.00 2.19 12.71
C LEU A 64 -1.92 3.24 13.33
N ARG A 65 -3.02 3.53 12.64
CA ARG A 65 -3.97 4.54 13.04
C ARG A 65 -5.33 3.90 13.34
N TYR A 66 -5.93 4.31 14.45
CA TYR A 66 -7.27 3.87 14.83
C TYR A 66 -8.11 5.10 15.15
N GLY A 67 -9.40 4.99 14.96
CA GLY A 67 -10.36 6.04 15.34
C GLY A 67 -10.68 6.00 16.82
N GLN A 68 -11.71 6.76 17.20
CA GLN A 68 -12.24 6.72 18.56
C GLN A 68 -12.74 5.30 18.86
N ASN A 69 -12.60 4.85 20.10
CA ASN A 69 -12.96 3.49 20.52
C ASN A 69 -12.18 2.41 19.76
N LYS A 70 -10.97 2.73 19.29
CA LYS A 70 -10.07 1.80 18.57
C LYS A 70 -10.69 1.22 17.29
N GLU A 71 -11.52 2.01 16.62
CA GLU A 71 -12.07 1.62 15.31
C GLU A 71 -10.96 1.55 14.27
N ARG A 72 -11.05 0.57 13.38
CA ARG A 72 -10.08 0.43 12.29
C ARG A 72 -10.28 1.54 11.26
N VAL A 73 -9.20 2.25 10.93
CA VAL A 73 -9.22 3.22 9.84
C VAL A 73 -9.14 2.49 8.50
N ILE A 74 -8.28 1.45 8.42
CA ILE A 74 -8.21 0.60 7.23
C ILE A 74 -9.33 -0.43 7.32
N GLN A 75 -10.28 -0.37 6.38
CA GLN A 75 -11.40 -1.32 6.33
C GLN A 75 -11.04 -2.55 5.50
N GLY A 76 -10.21 -2.40 4.48
CA GLY A 76 -9.78 -3.52 3.67
C GLY A 76 -8.57 -3.20 2.80
N MET A 77 -7.89 -4.24 2.36
CA MET A 77 -6.75 -4.16 1.46
C MET A 77 -6.81 -5.36 0.51
N ARG A 78 -6.51 -5.14 -0.77
CA ARG A 78 -6.53 -6.20 -1.76
C ARG A 78 -5.34 -6.07 -2.69
N ARG A 79 -4.59 -7.17 -2.86
CA ARG A 79 -3.55 -7.26 -3.87
C ARG A 79 -4.22 -7.49 -5.23
N VAL A 80 -3.90 -6.66 -6.23
CA VAL A 80 -4.52 -6.75 -7.56
C VAL A 80 -3.56 -7.42 -8.54
N SER A 81 -2.46 -6.75 -8.89
CA SER A 81 -1.44 -7.30 -9.78
C SER A 81 -0.56 -8.28 -8.99
N LYS A 82 -0.29 -9.45 -9.54
CA LYS A 82 0.48 -10.50 -8.87
C LYS A 82 1.60 -10.96 -9.80
N PRO A 83 2.68 -11.57 -9.26
CA PRO A 83 3.78 -12.04 -10.11
C PRO A 83 3.32 -12.96 -11.26
N GLY A 84 2.32 -13.81 -11.03
CA GLY A 84 1.80 -14.71 -12.06
C GLY A 84 0.71 -14.12 -12.94
N LEU A 85 0.20 -12.92 -12.60
CA LEU A 85 -0.88 -12.28 -13.34
C LEU A 85 -0.79 -10.75 -13.14
N ARG A 86 -0.04 -10.09 -14.01
CA ARG A 86 0.12 -8.63 -13.94
C ARG A 86 -1.11 -7.93 -14.50
N ILE A 87 -1.56 -6.90 -13.81
CA ILE A 87 -2.73 -6.11 -14.19
C ILE A 87 -2.30 -4.67 -14.46
N TYR A 88 -2.58 -4.18 -15.66
CA TYR A 88 -2.25 -2.81 -16.08
C TYR A 88 -3.51 -2.06 -16.47
N ALA A 89 -3.50 -0.75 -16.34
CA ALA A 89 -4.59 0.10 -16.76
C ALA A 89 -4.04 1.41 -17.33
N GLY A 90 -4.64 1.88 -18.44
CA GLY A 90 -4.35 3.20 -18.97
C GLY A 90 -4.96 4.27 -18.08
N CYS A 91 -4.55 5.53 -18.29
CA CYS A 91 -5.02 6.65 -17.47
C CYS A 91 -6.55 6.73 -17.38
N GLU A 92 -7.23 6.51 -18.51
CA GLU A 92 -8.70 6.61 -18.56
C GLU A 92 -9.40 5.41 -17.93
N GLU A 93 -8.67 4.31 -17.73
CA GLU A 93 -9.22 3.05 -17.21
C GLU A 93 -8.80 2.77 -15.79
N LEU A 94 -8.14 3.70 -15.10
CA LEU A 94 -7.71 3.51 -13.73
C LEU A 94 -8.91 3.27 -12.82
N PRO A 95 -8.87 2.22 -11.99
CA PRO A 95 -10.00 1.88 -11.14
C PRO A 95 -10.23 2.90 -10.04
N LYS A 96 -11.49 3.06 -9.65
CA LYS A 96 -11.88 3.83 -8.47
C LYS A 96 -12.32 2.85 -7.40
N VAL A 97 -11.70 2.93 -6.24
CA VAL A 97 -11.98 2.04 -5.11
C VAL A 97 -13.06 2.67 -4.24
N GLN A 98 -14.12 1.90 -3.96
CA GLN A 98 -15.24 2.38 -3.13
C GLN A 98 -15.75 3.73 -3.60
N ARG A 99 -15.96 3.87 -4.91
CA ARG A 99 -16.48 5.10 -5.56
C ARG A 99 -15.60 6.33 -5.28
N GLY A 100 -14.29 6.11 -5.12
CA GLY A 100 -13.34 7.19 -4.86
C GLY A 100 -13.07 7.46 -3.38
N LEU A 101 -13.72 6.75 -2.46
CA LEU A 101 -13.46 6.88 -1.03
C LEU A 101 -12.18 6.15 -0.62
N GLY A 102 -11.83 5.07 -1.32
CA GLY A 102 -10.56 4.38 -1.14
C GLY A 102 -9.55 4.80 -2.19
N ILE A 103 -8.41 4.10 -2.22
CA ILE A 103 -7.34 4.37 -3.18
C ILE A 103 -6.91 3.09 -3.90
N ALA A 104 -6.46 3.25 -5.15
CA ALA A 104 -5.69 2.24 -5.84
C ALA A 104 -4.23 2.72 -5.85
N ILE A 105 -3.30 1.82 -5.62
CA ILE A 105 -1.87 2.12 -5.66
C ILE A 105 -1.36 1.67 -7.01
N ILE A 106 -0.81 2.61 -7.78
CA ILE A 106 -0.43 2.42 -9.18
C ILE A 106 1.08 2.60 -9.32
N SER A 107 1.74 1.66 -10.01
CA SER A 107 3.16 1.79 -10.37
C SER A 107 3.22 2.36 -11.78
N THR A 108 3.69 3.60 -11.90
CA THR A 108 3.76 4.32 -13.18
C THR A 108 5.22 4.60 -13.57
N SER A 109 5.42 5.09 -14.77
CA SER A 109 6.74 5.53 -15.23
C SER A 109 7.28 6.71 -14.41
N LYS A 110 6.40 7.41 -13.69
CA LYS A 110 6.77 8.56 -12.84
C LYS A 110 6.78 8.21 -11.36
N GLY A 111 6.75 6.93 -11.03
CA GLY A 111 6.80 6.45 -9.67
C GLY A 111 5.52 5.77 -9.22
N ILE A 112 5.51 5.36 -7.96
CA ILE A 112 4.34 4.72 -7.34
C ILE A 112 3.48 5.81 -6.75
N MET A 113 2.18 5.77 -7.07
CA MET A 113 1.25 6.84 -6.68
C MET A 113 -0.18 6.29 -6.57
N THR A 114 -1.09 7.12 -6.10
CA THR A 114 -2.50 6.76 -6.06
C THR A 114 -3.11 6.90 -7.47
N ASP A 115 -4.28 6.27 -7.66
CA ASP A 115 -5.05 6.43 -8.89
C ASP A 115 -5.40 7.90 -9.16
N LYS A 116 -5.71 8.66 -8.10
CA LYS A 116 -6.03 10.09 -8.24
C LYS A 116 -4.84 10.88 -8.75
N ALA A 117 -3.65 10.63 -8.19
CA ALA A 117 -2.43 11.29 -8.64
C ALA A 117 -2.08 10.91 -10.07
N ALA A 118 -2.24 9.62 -10.43
CA ALA A 118 -1.95 9.15 -11.79
C ALA A 118 -2.90 9.79 -12.81
N ARG A 119 -4.19 9.91 -12.50
CA ARG A 119 -5.14 10.61 -13.38
C ARG A 119 -4.75 12.06 -13.58
N LYS A 120 -4.35 12.72 -12.51
CA LYS A 120 -3.94 14.13 -12.55
C LYS A 120 -2.71 14.34 -13.43
N LEU A 121 -1.78 13.39 -13.40
CA LEU A 121 -0.58 13.41 -14.24
C LEU A 121 -0.80 12.83 -15.63
N ASN A 122 -2.00 12.30 -15.89
CA ASN A 122 -2.37 11.69 -17.16
C ASN A 122 -1.48 10.50 -17.52
N VAL A 123 -1.21 9.64 -16.52
CA VAL A 123 -0.40 8.42 -16.71
C VAL A 123 -1.16 7.20 -16.23
N GLY A 124 -0.92 6.06 -16.86
CA GLY A 124 -1.39 4.77 -16.41
C GLY A 124 -0.24 3.93 -15.86
N GLY A 125 -0.51 2.69 -15.51
CA GLY A 125 0.52 1.80 -15.02
C GLY A 125 -0.03 0.50 -14.48
N GLU A 126 0.81 -0.18 -13.70
CA GLU A 126 0.45 -1.43 -13.06
C GLU A 126 -0.38 -1.15 -11.81
N VAL A 127 -1.55 -1.80 -11.71
CA VAL A 127 -2.43 -1.65 -10.55
C VAL A 127 -1.96 -2.62 -9.47
N LEU A 128 -1.26 -2.11 -8.47
CA LEU A 128 -0.64 -2.93 -7.45
C LEU A 128 -1.64 -3.44 -6.41
N ALA A 129 -2.45 -2.56 -5.86
CA ALA A 129 -3.33 -2.90 -4.74
C ALA A 129 -4.45 -1.89 -4.58
N PHE A 130 -5.50 -2.30 -3.86
CA PHE A 130 -6.57 -1.42 -3.40
C PHE A 130 -6.50 -1.30 -1.88
N VAL A 131 -6.81 -0.13 -1.36
CA VAL A 131 -6.91 0.14 0.08
C VAL A 131 -8.16 1.00 0.32
N TRP A 132 -8.94 0.64 1.33
CA TRP A 132 -10.11 1.43 1.68
C TRP A 132 -10.44 1.33 3.16
#